data_623b83e749bcf0890eb5baa0638778e8
#
_entry.id   623b83e749bcf0890eb5baa0638778e8
#
_cell.length_a   1.000
_cell.length_b   1.000
_cell.length_c   1.000
_cell.angle_alpha   90.00
_cell.angle_beta   90.00
_cell.angle_gamma   90.00
#
_symmetry.space_group_name_H-M   'P 1'
#
loop_
_entity.id
_entity.type
_entity.pdbx_description
1 polymer ?
#
loop_
_entity_poly.entity_id
_entity_poly.type
_entity_poly.pdbx_seq_one_letter_code
_entity_poly.pdbx_strand_id
1 'polypeptide(L)'
;MGVKTVSSQADAANPLGYEKEGKLLVGFAIPCIISMLVTALYNIVDQIFIGQGVGLLGNAATNIAFPLSIACTAIALLLGIGSATNFSLQLGAGNEKRSAEYAGNGLCLMALFGTVLMAVTLLFLTPMLKFFGATPDVLPYAEAYTRITALGFPFLIMNTGMSKLILADGSPRYSMMSMLIGALINTVLDPLFIFGLDMGMTGAALATILGQIASFCISMRYLFHFKSVPFSRSCFTIDGDRTRKIFSYGASACFNQIAMAVVQIVLNNTLAHYGALSIYGSDIPLACAGIISKVNMIFMSFVIGISQGVQPIIGFNYGAALYRRVKKSYLLALAVATGLSLAAFACFQLFPRQIISIFGTGSEMYYQFSERYFRIYMFLTLINGIQPVTSNFFNSIGKARLGVFMSLTRQILFLLPLIVIFPLFMGIDGVMYAGPIADGAAAIICGFFTVRELRELTRLQQKTEKTN
;
A
#
# COMPACT_ATOMS: atom_id res chain seq x y z
N MET A 1 41.82 -20.56 -6.39
CA MET A 1 41.74 -19.09 -6.35
C MET A 1 40.75 -18.71 -5.26
N GLY A 2 41.26 -18.08 -4.20
CA GLY A 2 40.58 -17.94 -2.92
C GLY A 2 39.31 -17.06 -3.00
N VAL A 3 38.24 -17.62 -2.49
CA VAL A 3 37.05 -16.88 -2.09
C VAL A 3 37.44 -16.06 -0.84
N LYS A 4 37.68 -14.76 -1.03
CA LYS A 4 37.94 -13.84 0.08
C LYS A 4 36.71 -13.84 0.99
N THR A 5 36.96 -14.13 2.25
CA THR A 5 36.08 -13.87 3.39
C THR A 5 35.71 -12.39 3.47
N VAL A 6 34.64 -11.97 2.76
CA VAL A 6 34.14 -10.58 2.72
C VAL A 6 33.07 -10.33 3.79
N SER A 7 32.67 -11.37 4.55
CA SER A 7 31.49 -11.28 5.42
C SER A 7 31.70 -10.58 6.77
N SER A 8 32.93 -10.34 7.25
CA SER A 8 33.12 -9.86 8.64
C SER A 8 33.26 -8.35 8.83
N GLN A 9 33.51 -7.57 7.79
CA GLN A 9 33.68 -6.11 7.94
C GLN A 9 32.42 -5.29 7.55
N ALA A 10 31.57 -5.78 6.63
CA ALA A 10 30.31 -5.12 6.29
C ALA A 10 29.25 -5.30 7.40
N ASP A 11 29.31 -6.40 8.15
CA ASP A 11 28.35 -6.73 9.22
C ASP A 11 28.45 -5.76 10.42
N ALA A 12 29.61 -5.17 10.67
CA ALA A 12 29.83 -4.29 11.82
C ALA A 12 29.37 -2.83 11.57
N ALA A 13 29.08 -2.45 10.32
CA ALA A 13 28.82 -1.06 9.95
C ALA A 13 27.33 -0.69 9.85
N ASN A 14 26.41 -1.67 9.55
CA ASN A 14 25.00 -1.37 9.35
C ASN A 14 24.13 -1.97 10.47
N PRO A 15 23.34 -1.13 11.19
CA PRO A 15 22.48 -1.55 12.29
C PRO A 15 21.51 -2.69 11.93
N LEU A 16 21.09 -2.80 10.66
CA LEU A 16 20.19 -3.86 10.18
C LEU A 16 20.78 -5.28 10.36
N GLY A 17 22.13 -5.40 10.36
CA GLY A 17 22.82 -6.68 10.47
C GLY A 17 23.10 -7.12 11.92
N TYR A 18 23.20 -6.20 12.90
CA TYR A 18 23.64 -6.54 14.27
C TYR A 18 22.66 -6.16 15.39
N GLU A 19 21.81 -5.13 15.22
CA GLU A 19 20.85 -4.76 16.27
C GLU A 19 19.80 -5.86 16.49
N LYS A 20 19.21 -5.91 17.70
CA LYS A 20 18.16 -6.87 18.06
C LYS A 20 16.94 -6.68 17.13
N GLU A 21 16.43 -7.76 16.57
CA GLU A 21 15.35 -7.77 15.58
C GLU A 21 14.07 -7.09 16.09
N GLY A 22 13.75 -7.27 17.40
CA GLY A 22 12.61 -6.59 18.01
C GLY A 22 12.75 -5.08 18.08
N LYS A 23 13.95 -4.56 18.40
CA LYS A 23 14.22 -3.12 18.41
C LYS A 23 14.13 -2.53 17.01
N LEU A 24 14.68 -3.24 16.03
CA LEU A 24 14.59 -2.85 14.62
C LEU A 24 13.14 -2.84 14.15
N LEU A 25 12.38 -3.92 14.41
CA LEU A 25 10.98 -4.00 14.00
C LEU A 25 10.16 -2.83 14.55
N VAL A 26 10.28 -2.52 15.84
CA VAL A 26 9.57 -1.38 16.46
C VAL A 26 10.01 -0.06 15.83
N GLY A 27 11.33 0.13 15.65
CA GLY A 27 11.90 1.36 15.08
C GLY A 27 11.48 1.63 13.63
N PHE A 28 11.15 0.58 12.86
CA PHE A 28 10.70 0.68 11.48
C PHE A 28 9.19 0.62 11.34
N ALA A 29 8.53 -0.28 12.06
CA ALA A 29 7.08 -0.47 11.93
C ALA A 29 6.28 0.73 12.45
N ILE A 30 6.65 1.34 13.58
CA ILE A 30 5.91 2.48 14.14
C ILE A 30 5.86 3.65 13.16
N PRO A 31 6.99 4.15 12.60
CA PRO A 31 6.93 5.20 11.58
C PRO A 31 6.12 4.82 10.34
N CYS A 32 6.21 3.57 9.88
CA CYS A 32 5.42 3.09 8.75
C CYS A 32 3.92 3.08 9.06
N ILE A 33 3.52 2.62 10.24
CA ILE A 33 2.12 2.62 10.70
C ILE A 33 1.59 4.05 10.74
N ILE A 34 2.33 4.98 11.36
CA ILE A 34 1.94 6.38 11.44
C ILE A 34 1.76 6.96 10.04
N SER A 35 2.70 6.71 9.11
CA SER A 35 2.60 7.17 7.73
C SER A 35 1.34 6.64 7.03
N MET A 36 1.02 5.35 7.21
CA MET A 36 -0.16 4.73 6.61
C MET A 36 -1.46 5.28 7.20
N LEU A 37 -1.52 5.43 8.53
CA LEU A 37 -2.68 5.99 9.22
C LEU A 37 -2.94 7.45 8.81
N VAL A 38 -1.90 8.26 8.77
CA VAL A 38 -2.02 9.66 8.36
C VAL A 38 -2.49 9.76 6.91
N THR A 39 -1.94 8.91 6.02
CA THR A 39 -2.40 8.85 4.62
C THR A 39 -3.88 8.45 4.53
N ALA A 40 -4.33 7.49 5.33
CA ALA A 40 -5.73 7.09 5.37
C ALA A 40 -6.64 8.21 5.89
N LEU A 41 -6.22 8.86 6.97
CA LEU A 41 -7.00 9.93 7.61
C LEU A 41 -7.09 11.18 6.72
N TYR A 42 -5.98 11.63 6.12
CA TYR A 42 -6.03 12.82 5.28
C TYR A 42 -6.93 12.61 4.05
N ASN A 43 -6.92 11.41 3.44
CA ASN A 43 -7.84 11.10 2.34
C ASN A 43 -9.32 11.22 2.75
N ILE A 44 -9.66 10.82 3.98
CA ILE A 44 -11.01 10.95 4.52
C ILE A 44 -11.36 12.43 4.74
N VAL A 45 -10.43 13.20 5.31
CA VAL A 45 -10.62 14.62 5.62
C VAL A 45 -10.76 15.45 4.34
N ASP A 46 -9.92 15.20 3.33
CA ASP A 46 -10.01 15.83 2.00
C ASP A 46 -11.39 15.61 1.37
N GLN A 47 -11.90 14.37 1.38
CA GLN A 47 -13.25 14.06 0.89
C GLN A 47 -14.36 14.79 1.65
N ILE A 48 -14.20 14.99 2.96
CA ILE A 48 -15.16 15.76 3.78
C ILE A 48 -15.15 17.23 3.36
N PHE A 49 -13.97 17.85 3.19
CA PHE A 49 -13.87 19.25 2.78
C PHE A 49 -14.43 19.48 1.38
N ILE A 50 -14.14 18.61 0.42
CA ILE A 50 -14.71 18.66 -0.93
C ILE A 50 -16.24 18.52 -0.88
N GLY A 51 -16.74 17.55 -0.09
CA GLY A 51 -18.19 17.35 0.06
C GLY A 51 -18.91 18.53 0.68
N GLN A 52 -18.31 19.22 1.63
CA GLN A 52 -18.89 20.40 2.28
C GLN A 52 -18.75 21.67 1.44
N GLY A 53 -17.63 21.86 0.73
CA GLY A 53 -17.34 23.08 -0.01
C GLY A 53 -17.88 23.09 -1.44
N VAL A 54 -17.84 21.92 -2.11
CA VAL A 54 -18.27 21.79 -3.52
C VAL A 54 -19.58 21.00 -3.66
N GLY A 55 -19.88 20.18 -2.64
CA GLY A 55 -21.09 19.38 -2.60
C GLY A 55 -20.97 18.03 -3.33
N LEU A 56 -22.14 17.48 -3.71
CA LEU A 56 -22.25 16.15 -4.29
C LEU A 56 -21.45 16.00 -5.60
N LEU A 57 -21.48 17.02 -6.45
CA LEU A 57 -20.77 17.00 -7.74
C LEU A 57 -19.24 16.97 -7.56
N GLY A 58 -18.73 17.63 -6.51
CA GLY A 58 -17.30 17.57 -6.17
C GLY A 58 -16.86 16.17 -5.75
N ASN A 59 -17.61 15.52 -4.88
CA ASN A 59 -17.33 14.13 -4.48
C ASN A 59 -17.47 13.16 -5.67
N ALA A 60 -18.45 13.36 -6.54
CA ALA A 60 -18.57 12.57 -7.76
C ALA A 60 -17.36 12.76 -8.68
N ALA A 61 -16.86 13.99 -8.83
CA ALA A 61 -15.68 14.29 -9.64
C ALA A 61 -14.41 13.60 -9.15
N THR A 62 -14.16 13.60 -7.83
CA THR A 62 -13.02 12.89 -7.26
C THR A 62 -13.13 11.37 -7.44
N ASN A 63 -14.33 10.82 -7.34
CA ASN A 63 -14.57 9.39 -7.61
C ASN A 63 -14.29 9.03 -9.08
N ILE A 64 -14.65 9.90 -10.02
CA ILE A 64 -14.33 9.72 -11.45
C ILE A 64 -12.82 9.79 -11.71
N ALA A 65 -12.09 10.64 -10.98
CA ALA A 65 -10.64 10.75 -11.08
C ALA A 65 -9.88 9.63 -10.35
N PHE A 66 -10.54 8.87 -9.48
CA PHE A 66 -9.93 7.84 -8.62
C PHE A 66 -9.10 6.77 -9.35
N PRO A 67 -9.51 6.24 -10.54
CA PRO A 67 -8.70 5.29 -11.30
C PRO A 67 -7.31 5.82 -11.65
N LEU A 68 -7.16 7.12 -11.91
CA LEU A 68 -5.86 7.76 -12.16
C LEU A 68 -4.98 7.75 -10.90
N SER A 69 -5.57 8.00 -9.74
CA SER A 69 -4.85 7.92 -8.45
C SER A 69 -4.37 6.49 -8.17
N ILE A 70 -5.17 5.47 -8.51
CA ILE A 70 -4.77 4.07 -8.42
C ILE A 70 -3.59 3.79 -9.37
N ALA A 71 -3.64 4.25 -10.61
CA ALA A 71 -2.56 4.07 -11.57
C ALA A 71 -1.25 4.71 -11.08
N CYS A 72 -1.31 5.94 -10.56
CA CYS A 72 -0.18 6.61 -9.92
C CYS A 72 0.40 5.77 -8.77
N THR A 73 -0.44 5.32 -7.86
CA THR A 73 0.00 4.54 -6.71
C THR A 73 0.58 3.19 -7.13
N ALA A 74 -0.02 2.52 -8.11
CA ALA A 74 0.47 1.25 -8.64
C ALA A 74 1.86 1.40 -9.26
N ILE A 75 2.09 2.44 -10.07
CA ILE A 75 3.40 2.76 -10.66
C ILE A 75 4.42 3.12 -9.57
N ALA A 76 4.03 3.96 -8.61
CA ALA A 76 4.90 4.36 -7.51
C ALA A 76 5.37 3.16 -6.67
N LEU A 77 4.46 2.22 -6.39
CA LEU A 77 4.78 0.99 -5.65
C LEU A 77 5.60 0.01 -6.49
N LEU A 78 5.28 -0.12 -7.79
CA LEU A 78 6.06 -0.94 -8.73
C LEU A 78 7.54 -0.54 -8.70
N LEU A 79 7.79 0.73 -8.92
CA LEU A 79 9.14 1.25 -9.04
C LEU A 79 9.81 1.44 -7.66
N GLY A 80 9.06 1.92 -6.66
CA GLY A 80 9.56 2.17 -5.31
C GLY A 80 9.94 0.91 -4.57
N ILE A 81 9.03 -0.06 -4.47
CA ILE A 81 9.31 -1.33 -3.77
C ILE A 81 10.33 -2.14 -4.55
N GLY A 82 10.24 -2.17 -5.90
CA GLY A 82 11.20 -2.87 -6.72
C GLY A 82 12.63 -2.35 -6.56
N SER A 83 12.81 -1.04 -6.54
CA SER A 83 14.11 -0.40 -6.31
C SER A 83 14.61 -0.63 -4.88
N ALA A 84 13.76 -0.43 -3.87
CA ALA A 84 14.10 -0.60 -2.46
C ALA A 84 14.48 -2.05 -2.11
N THR A 85 13.80 -3.03 -2.67
CA THR A 85 14.13 -4.46 -2.49
C THR A 85 15.51 -4.79 -3.07
N ASN A 86 15.78 -4.38 -4.33
CA ASN A 86 17.08 -4.60 -4.94
C ASN A 86 18.19 -3.85 -4.16
N PHE A 87 17.92 -2.61 -3.73
CA PHE A 87 18.82 -1.83 -2.90
C PHE A 87 19.20 -2.58 -1.62
N SER A 88 18.22 -3.04 -0.85
CA SER A 88 18.46 -3.76 0.40
C SER A 88 19.21 -5.08 0.21
N LEU A 89 18.87 -5.85 -0.83
CA LEU A 89 19.54 -7.12 -1.16
C LEU A 89 21.01 -6.91 -1.54
N GLN A 90 21.30 -5.90 -2.38
CA GLN A 90 22.68 -5.59 -2.79
C GLN A 90 23.50 -4.99 -1.66
N LEU A 91 22.87 -4.16 -0.83
CA LEU A 91 23.51 -3.58 0.35
C LEU A 91 23.92 -4.67 1.35
N GLY A 92 23.02 -5.62 1.64
CA GLY A 92 23.32 -6.76 2.48
C GLY A 92 24.42 -7.66 1.93
N ALA A 93 24.49 -7.79 0.59
CA ALA A 93 25.57 -8.53 -0.09
C ALA A 93 26.92 -7.76 -0.14
N GLY A 94 27.02 -6.57 0.47
CA GLY A 94 28.23 -5.74 0.46
C GLY A 94 28.49 -5.01 -0.86
N ASN A 95 27.52 -4.95 -1.77
CA ASN A 95 27.66 -4.31 -3.08
C ASN A 95 27.09 -2.88 -3.08
N GLU A 96 27.68 -1.95 -2.32
CA GLU A 96 27.21 -0.57 -2.18
C GLU A 96 27.00 0.15 -3.52
N LYS A 97 27.96 -0.01 -4.46
CA LYS A 97 27.85 0.59 -5.79
C LYS A 97 26.59 0.12 -6.54
N ARG A 98 26.33 -1.19 -6.54
CA ARG A 98 25.12 -1.75 -7.18
C ARG A 98 23.84 -1.30 -6.47
N SER A 99 23.86 -1.16 -5.15
CA SER A 99 22.73 -0.61 -4.40
C SER A 99 22.40 0.82 -4.87
N ALA A 100 23.41 1.69 -4.96
CA ALA A 100 23.23 3.06 -5.47
C ALA A 100 22.74 3.09 -6.92
N GLU A 101 23.24 2.19 -7.78
CA GLU A 101 22.80 2.07 -9.18
C GLU A 101 21.32 1.64 -9.30
N TYR A 102 20.83 0.72 -8.45
CA TYR A 102 19.41 0.36 -8.43
C TYR A 102 18.52 1.51 -7.94
N ALA A 103 18.95 2.24 -6.93
CA ALA A 103 18.22 3.40 -6.45
C ALA A 103 18.17 4.52 -7.51
N GLY A 104 19.32 4.86 -8.14
CA GLY A 104 19.38 5.86 -9.20
C GLY A 104 18.56 5.49 -10.44
N ASN A 105 18.65 4.24 -10.90
CA ASN A 105 17.81 3.73 -11.99
C ASN A 105 16.32 3.85 -11.65
N GLY A 106 15.93 3.45 -10.43
CA GLY A 106 14.55 3.56 -9.95
C GLY A 106 14.04 4.98 -9.95
N LEU A 107 14.84 5.94 -9.51
CA LEU A 107 14.49 7.38 -9.52
C LEU A 107 14.29 7.91 -10.94
N CYS A 108 15.15 7.53 -11.88
CA CYS A 108 14.98 7.89 -13.30
C CYS A 108 13.68 7.31 -13.86
N LEU A 109 13.38 6.05 -13.56
CA LEU A 109 12.12 5.42 -14.00
C LEU A 109 10.89 6.09 -13.37
N MET A 110 10.93 6.45 -12.07
CA MET A 110 9.82 7.14 -11.41
C MET A 110 9.56 8.50 -12.05
N ALA A 111 10.61 9.27 -12.36
CA ALA A 111 10.50 10.56 -13.05
C ALA A 111 9.92 10.36 -14.46
N LEU A 112 10.43 9.38 -15.22
CA LEU A 112 9.97 9.09 -16.57
C LEU A 112 8.49 8.68 -16.58
N PHE A 113 8.12 7.64 -15.81
CA PHE A 113 6.75 7.13 -15.78
C PHE A 113 5.76 8.15 -15.21
N GLY A 114 6.17 8.94 -14.21
CA GLY A 114 5.36 10.02 -13.67
C GLY A 114 5.07 11.11 -14.73
N THR A 115 6.10 11.51 -15.48
CA THR A 115 5.96 12.51 -16.55
C THR A 115 5.14 11.96 -17.72
N VAL A 116 5.33 10.68 -18.08
CA VAL A 116 4.54 10.05 -19.14
C VAL A 116 3.07 9.96 -18.73
N LEU A 117 2.77 9.51 -17.49
CA LEU A 117 1.40 9.44 -17.00
C LEU A 117 0.74 10.83 -16.97
N MET A 118 1.46 11.85 -16.51
CA MET A 118 1.01 13.24 -16.55
C MET A 118 0.67 13.67 -17.99
N ALA A 119 1.58 13.45 -18.93
CA ALA A 119 1.39 13.87 -20.32
C ALA A 119 0.20 13.14 -20.98
N VAL A 120 0.09 11.81 -20.79
CA VAL A 120 -1.03 11.01 -21.30
C VAL A 120 -2.35 11.49 -20.69
N THR A 121 -2.40 11.73 -19.38
CA THR A 121 -3.62 12.23 -18.72
C THR A 121 -4.02 13.60 -19.24
N LEU A 122 -3.10 14.53 -19.42
CA LEU A 122 -3.41 15.87 -19.91
C LEU A 122 -3.83 15.87 -21.38
N LEU A 123 -3.22 15.03 -22.22
CA LEU A 123 -3.55 14.91 -23.65
C LEU A 123 -4.93 14.27 -23.86
N PHE A 124 -5.28 13.28 -23.06
CA PHE A 124 -6.52 12.51 -23.20
C PHE A 124 -7.50 12.77 -22.04
N LEU A 125 -7.45 13.93 -21.40
CA LEU A 125 -8.19 14.24 -20.17
C LEU A 125 -9.70 13.95 -20.32
N THR A 126 -10.37 14.64 -21.24
CA THR A 126 -11.82 14.52 -21.45
C THR A 126 -12.25 13.12 -21.89
N PRO A 127 -11.59 12.46 -22.89
CA PRO A 127 -11.92 11.08 -23.24
C PRO A 127 -11.77 10.10 -22.08
N MET A 128 -10.72 10.23 -21.26
CA MET A 128 -10.49 9.36 -20.12
C MET A 128 -11.58 9.53 -19.04
N LEU A 129 -11.93 10.77 -18.68
CA LEU A 129 -12.96 11.02 -17.69
C LEU A 129 -14.34 10.54 -18.14
N LYS A 130 -14.69 10.70 -19.43
CA LYS A 130 -15.91 10.12 -20.01
C LYS A 130 -15.89 8.60 -19.98
N PHE A 131 -14.76 7.97 -20.29
CA PHE A 131 -14.59 6.51 -20.19
C PHE A 131 -14.76 6.02 -18.75
N PHE A 132 -14.34 6.81 -17.74
CA PHE A 132 -14.55 6.49 -16.34
C PHE A 132 -15.96 6.79 -15.84
N GLY A 133 -16.86 7.30 -16.70
CA GLY A 133 -18.26 7.46 -16.39
C GLY A 133 -18.67 8.89 -15.99
N ALA A 134 -17.89 9.92 -16.37
CA ALA A 134 -18.27 11.31 -16.10
C ALA A 134 -19.54 11.69 -16.86
N THR A 135 -20.57 12.11 -16.11
CA THR A 135 -21.79 12.69 -16.67
C THR A 135 -21.54 14.15 -17.12
N PRO A 136 -22.40 14.73 -17.99
CA PRO A 136 -22.24 16.12 -18.42
C PRO A 136 -22.14 17.12 -17.26
N ASP A 137 -22.85 16.88 -16.15
CA ASP A 137 -22.86 17.76 -14.98
C ASP A 137 -21.58 17.64 -14.12
N VAL A 138 -20.99 16.42 -14.03
CA VAL A 138 -19.79 16.13 -13.24
C VAL A 138 -18.51 16.46 -14.00
N LEU A 139 -18.55 16.38 -15.34
CA LEU A 139 -17.37 16.49 -16.19
C LEU A 139 -16.57 17.79 -15.98
N PRO A 140 -17.18 18.99 -15.87
CA PRO A 140 -16.44 20.23 -15.64
C PRO A 140 -15.65 20.22 -14.32
N TYR A 141 -16.23 19.67 -13.26
CA TYR A 141 -15.59 19.55 -11.96
C TYR A 141 -14.45 18.53 -11.99
N ALA A 142 -14.66 17.39 -12.66
CA ALA A 142 -13.65 16.35 -12.82
C ALA A 142 -12.47 16.84 -13.69
N GLU A 143 -12.73 17.60 -14.75
CA GLU A 143 -11.67 18.21 -15.58
C GLU A 143 -10.86 19.25 -14.80
N ALA A 144 -11.51 20.13 -14.07
CA ALA A 144 -10.85 21.17 -13.27
C ALA A 144 -9.93 20.53 -12.22
N TYR A 145 -10.42 19.50 -11.52
CA TYR A 145 -9.65 18.76 -10.53
C TYR A 145 -8.50 17.97 -11.15
N THR A 146 -8.79 17.14 -12.18
CA THR A 146 -7.82 16.21 -12.75
C THR A 146 -6.73 16.93 -13.53
N ARG A 147 -7.05 18.03 -14.22
CA ARG A 147 -6.06 18.85 -14.94
C ARG A 147 -4.95 19.35 -14.01
N ILE A 148 -5.32 19.77 -12.82
CA ILE A 148 -4.37 20.26 -11.82
C ILE A 148 -3.65 19.08 -11.15
N THR A 149 -4.38 18.09 -10.64
CA THR A 149 -3.76 16.96 -9.93
C THR A 149 -2.84 16.13 -10.82
N ALA A 150 -3.09 16.06 -12.15
CA ALA A 150 -2.19 15.42 -13.10
C ALA A 150 -0.79 16.03 -13.11
N LEU A 151 -0.64 17.34 -12.93
CA LEU A 151 0.66 18.00 -12.80
C LEU A 151 1.42 17.52 -11.55
N GLY A 152 0.70 17.01 -10.56
CA GLY A 152 1.26 16.42 -9.33
C GLY A 152 1.77 14.99 -9.47
N PHE A 153 1.40 14.25 -10.53
CA PHE A 153 1.72 12.83 -10.68
C PHE A 153 3.22 12.51 -10.61
N PRO A 154 4.13 13.24 -11.26
CA PRO A 154 5.57 12.99 -11.11
C PRO A 154 6.04 13.15 -9.66
N PHE A 155 5.56 14.18 -8.95
CA PHE A 155 5.93 14.43 -7.56
C PHE A 155 5.39 13.34 -6.62
N LEU A 156 4.15 12.90 -6.83
CA LEU A 156 3.52 11.82 -6.07
C LEU A 156 4.29 10.50 -6.24
N ILE A 157 4.58 10.10 -7.49
CA ILE A 157 5.28 8.86 -7.80
C ILE A 157 6.70 8.88 -7.24
N MET A 158 7.43 9.99 -7.43
CA MET A 158 8.79 10.13 -6.92
C MET A 158 8.82 10.17 -5.39
N ASN A 159 7.93 10.90 -4.74
CA ASN A 159 7.86 10.94 -3.27
C ASN A 159 7.56 9.57 -2.68
N THR A 160 6.54 8.87 -3.20
CA THR A 160 6.15 7.54 -2.72
C THR A 160 7.28 6.52 -2.93
N GLY A 161 7.92 6.53 -4.09
CA GLY A 161 9.04 5.64 -4.38
C GLY A 161 10.29 5.96 -3.56
N MET A 162 10.62 7.24 -3.42
CA MET A 162 11.74 7.69 -2.60
C MET A 162 11.55 7.35 -1.13
N SER A 163 10.32 7.42 -0.62
CA SER A 163 9.96 6.98 0.73
C SER A 163 10.38 5.53 0.99
N LYS A 164 10.23 4.62 -0.01
CA LYS A 164 10.67 3.22 0.11
C LYS A 164 12.20 3.08 0.10
N LEU A 165 12.90 3.89 -0.68
CA LEU A 165 14.37 3.92 -0.70
C LEU A 165 14.94 4.49 0.61
N ILE A 166 14.35 5.55 1.15
CA ILE A 166 14.72 6.13 2.45
C ILE A 166 14.54 5.10 3.59
N LEU A 167 13.44 4.34 3.52
CA LEU A 167 13.17 3.24 4.45
C LEU A 167 14.25 2.15 4.33
N ALA A 168 14.61 1.78 3.09
CA ALA A 168 15.63 0.77 2.80
C ALA A 168 17.05 1.22 3.25
N ASP A 169 17.33 2.50 3.23
CA ASP A 169 18.58 3.11 3.73
C ASP A 169 18.62 3.24 5.28
N GLY A 170 17.62 2.71 5.98
CA GLY A 170 17.59 2.68 7.44
C GLY A 170 17.09 3.97 8.11
N SER A 171 16.33 4.81 7.41
CA SER A 171 15.80 6.07 7.94
C SER A 171 14.26 6.14 7.95
N PRO A 172 13.57 5.25 8.67
CA PRO A 172 12.10 5.20 8.69
C PRO A 172 11.45 6.48 9.21
N ARG A 173 12.06 7.14 10.18
CA ARG A 173 11.56 8.42 10.72
C ARG A 173 11.58 9.54 9.68
N TYR A 174 12.60 9.59 8.84
CA TYR A 174 12.69 10.61 7.79
C TYR A 174 11.63 10.36 6.70
N SER A 175 11.44 9.08 6.30
CA SER A 175 10.36 8.67 5.39
C SER A 175 8.98 9.08 5.93
N MET A 176 8.72 8.82 7.21
CA MET A 176 7.49 9.24 7.88
C MET A 176 7.31 10.77 7.84
N MET A 177 8.34 11.53 8.22
CA MET A 177 8.26 13.00 8.27
C MET A 177 7.96 13.62 6.91
N SER A 178 8.53 13.09 5.82
CA SER A 178 8.24 13.58 4.48
C SER A 178 6.77 13.41 4.09
N MET A 179 6.17 12.27 4.47
CA MET A 179 4.74 12.01 4.21
C MET A 179 3.83 12.85 5.11
N LEU A 180 4.17 12.97 6.41
CA LEU A 180 3.41 13.76 7.38
C LEU A 180 3.32 15.23 6.99
N ILE A 181 4.43 15.84 6.60
CA ILE A 181 4.47 17.27 6.23
C ILE A 181 3.58 17.53 5.02
N GLY A 182 3.61 16.66 4.01
CA GLY A 182 2.72 16.81 2.85
C GLY A 182 1.25 16.66 3.19
N ALA A 183 0.90 15.68 4.02
CA ALA A 183 -0.47 15.50 4.48
C ALA A 183 -0.95 16.68 5.33
N LEU A 184 -0.09 17.21 6.21
CA LEU A 184 -0.41 18.39 7.03
C LEU A 184 -0.63 19.64 6.16
N ILE A 185 0.26 19.90 5.20
CA ILE A 185 0.12 21.02 4.27
C ILE A 185 -1.19 20.92 3.49
N ASN A 186 -1.51 19.74 2.92
CA ASN A 186 -2.76 19.54 2.23
C ASN A 186 -3.96 19.82 3.16
N THR A 187 -4.02 19.18 4.34
CA THR A 187 -5.13 19.33 5.30
C THR A 187 -5.34 20.79 5.75
N VAL A 188 -4.27 21.59 5.84
CA VAL A 188 -4.37 23.02 6.20
C VAL A 188 -4.78 23.87 5.01
N LEU A 189 -4.28 23.56 3.81
CA LEU A 189 -4.57 24.35 2.60
C LEU A 189 -5.96 24.04 2.02
N ASP A 190 -6.50 22.84 2.21
CA ASP A 190 -7.84 22.48 1.72
C ASP A 190 -8.92 23.46 2.20
N PRO A 191 -9.14 23.65 3.53
CA PRO A 191 -10.15 24.61 3.97
C PRO A 191 -9.83 26.05 3.58
N LEU A 192 -8.55 26.43 3.54
CA LEU A 192 -8.16 27.77 3.13
C LEU A 192 -8.54 28.06 1.67
N PHE A 193 -8.27 27.11 0.76
CA PHE A 193 -8.53 27.30 -0.66
C PHE A 193 -9.99 27.06 -1.02
N ILE A 194 -10.63 26.06 -0.42
CA ILE A 194 -12.02 25.71 -0.71
C ILE A 194 -12.98 26.76 -0.13
N PHE A 195 -12.85 27.09 1.16
CA PHE A 195 -13.79 27.98 1.86
C PHE A 195 -13.27 29.42 1.99
N GLY A 196 -11.95 29.60 2.24
CA GLY A 196 -11.39 30.94 2.46
C GLY A 196 -11.24 31.74 1.16
N LEU A 197 -10.82 31.09 0.07
CA LEU A 197 -10.63 31.72 -1.25
C LEU A 197 -11.73 31.37 -2.27
N ASP A 198 -12.72 30.57 -1.87
CA ASP A 198 -13.85 30.13 -2.71
C ASP A 198 -13.43 29.52 -4.07
N MET A 199 -12.31 28.77 -4.06
CA MET A 199 -11.74 28.18 -5.26
C MET A 199 -12.39 26.82 -5.65
N GLY A 200 -13.26 26.26 -4.80
CA GLY A 200 -13.95 25.00 -5.05
C GLY A 200 -13.02 23.84 -5.40
N MET A 201 -13.31 23.08 -6.47
CA MET A 201 -12.50 21.94 -6.92
C MET A 201 -11.06 22.30 -7.29
N THR A 202 -10.84 23.48 -7.84
CA THR A 202 -9.50 23.98 -8.17
C THR A 202 -8.66 24.17 -6.91
N GLY A 203 -9.30 24.65 -5.81
CA GLY A 203 -8.65 24.81 -4.51
C GLY A 203 -8.19 23.47 -3.91
N ALA A 204 -9.08 22.47 -3.88
CA ALA A 204 -8.75 21.14 -3.43
C ALA A 204 -7.58 20.50 -4.23
N ALA A 205 -7.61 20.63 -5.56
CA ALA A 205 -6.56 20.14 -6.42
C ALA A 205 -5.20 20.83 -6.16
N LEU A 206 -5.20 22.15 -5.97
CA LEU A 206 -3.99 22.93 -5.65
C LEU A 206 -3.42 22.56 -4.29
N ALA A 207 -4.25 22.43 -3.26
CA ALA A 207 -3.81 22.00 -1.93
C ALA A 207 -3.13 20.61 -1.99
N THR A 208 -3.74 19.69 -2.74
CA THR A 208 -3.18 18.34 -2.96
C THR A 208 -1.81 18.40 -3.63
N ILE A 209 -1.64 19.16 -4.71
CA ILE A 209 -0.35 19.29 -5.40
C ILE A 209 0.70 19.93 -4.49
N LEU A 210 0.37 20.99 -3.79
CA LEU A 210 1.33 21.68 -2.91
C LEU A 210 1.81 20.76 -1.80
N GLY A 211 0.94 19.94 -1.21
CA GLY A 211 1.31 18.89 -0.29
C GLY A 211 2.26 17.84 -0.91
N GLN A 212 1.98 17.41 -2.14
CA GLN A 212 2.84 16.46 -2.87
C GLN A 212 4.21 17.06 -3.21
N ILE A 213 4.28 18.31 -3.66
CA ILE A 213 5.53 19.00 -3.95
C ILE A 213 6.36 19.17 -2.66
N ALA A 214 5.76 19.56 -1.55
CA ALA A 214 6.46 19.70 -0.29
C ALA A 214 7.04 18.35 0.18
N SER A 215 6.26 17.27 0.15
CA SER A 215 6.73 15.91 0.42
C SER A 215 7.88 15.51 -0.49
N PHE A 216 7.74 15.77 -1.78
CA PHE A 216 8.76 15.50 -2.79
C PHE A 216 10.07 16.23 -2.49
N CYS A 217 10.02 17.54 -2.22
CA CYS A 217 11.22 18.32 -1.91
C CYS A 217 11.96 17.77 -0.68
N ILE A 218 11.21 17.41 0.37
CA ILE A 218 11.80 16.81 1.57
C ILE A 218 12.43 15.45 1.26
N SER A 219 11.73 14.60 0.53
CA SER A 219 12.22 13.27 0.14
C SER A 219 13.47 13.38 -0.74
N MET A 220 13.47 14.29 -1.71
CA MET A 220 14.62 14.51 -2.61
C MET A 220 15.84 15.09 -1.90
N ARG A 221 15.63 15.93 -0.87
CA ARG A 221 16.74 16.40 -0.02
C ARG A 221 17.51 15.24 0.59
N TYR A 222 16.86 14.11 0.87
CA TYR A 222 17.50 12.92 1.41
C TYR A 222 18.54 12.31 0.48
N LEU A 223 18.48 12.55 -0.83
CA LEU A 223 19.53 12.07 -1.77
C LEU A 223 20.93 12.51 -1.38
N PHE A 224 21.06 13.69 -0.75
CA PHE A 224 22.33 14.21 -0.26
C PHE A 224 22.73 13.67 1.13
N HIS A 225 21.87 12.83 1.72
CA HIS A 225 22.02 12.37 3.11
C HIS A 225 21.85 10.83 3.23
N PHE A 226 22.00 10.10 2.10
CA PHE A 226 22.02 8.64 2.17
C PHE A 226 23.17 8.17 3.07
N LYS A 227 22.85 7.23 3.96
CA LYS A 227 23.78 6.77 5.00
C LYS A 227 24.63 5.60 4.53
N SER A 228 24.02 4.73 3.70
CA SER A 228 24.61 3.43 3.35
C SER A 228 25.41 3.48 2.05
N VAL A 229 25.15 4.45 1.17
CA VAL A 229 25.78 4.50 -0.16
C VAL A 229 26.05 5.94 -0.62
N PRO A 230 27.19 6.22 -1.24
CA PRO A 230 27.42 7.49 -1.92
C PRO A 230 26.77 7.48 -3.30
N PHE A 231 26.00 8.50 -3.63
CA PHE A 231 25.47 8.70 -4.98
C PHE A 231 26.45 9.46 -5.86
N SER A 232 26.70 8.93 -7.06
CA SER A 232 27.41 9.62 -8.14
C SER A 232 26.49 9.82 -9.34
N ARG A 233 26.82 10.73 -10.25
CA ARG A 233 26.04 10.96 -11.47
C ARG A 233 25.88 9.70 -12.32
N SER A 234 26.83 8.79 -12.28
CA SER A 234 26.78 7.51 -12.99
C SER A 234 25.71 6.54 -12.47
N CYS A 235 25.15 6.76 -11.28
CA CYS A 235 24.07 5.94 -10.74
C CYS A 235 22.72 6.24 -11.42
N PHE A 236 22.56 7.46 -11.95
CA PHE A 236 21.31 7.91 -12.60
C PHE A 236 21.28 7.52 -14.08
N THR A 237 21.31 6.23 -14.35
CA THR A 237 21.23 5.68 -15.71
C THR A 237 20.15 4.61 -15.79
N ILE A 238 19.39 4.62 -16.88
CA ILE A 238 18.40 3.58 -17.14
C ILE A 238 19.12 2.40 -17.80
N ASP A 239 19.17 1.29 -17.08
CA ASP A 239 19.77 0.03 -17.54
C ASP A 239 18.68 -1.04 -17.66
N GLY A 240 18.66 -1.81 -18.76
CA GLY A 240 17.61 -2.76 -19.05
C GLY A 240 17.52 -3.91 -18.05
N ASP A 241 18.67 -4.48 -17.63
CA ASP A 241 18.68 -5.61 -16.69
C ASP A 241 18.23 -5.17 -15.28
N ARG A 242 18.68 -3.99 -14.84
CA ARG A 242 18.24 -3.43 -13.57
C ARG A 242 16.76 -3.08 -13.60
N THR A 243 16.29 -2.45 -14.68
CA THR A 243 14.87 -2.13 -14.90
C THR A 243 14.01 -3.39 -14.82
N ARG A 244 14.40 -4.48 -15.50
CA ARG A 244 13.67 -5.76 -15.45
C ARG A 244 13.56 -6.31 -14.03
N LYS A 245 14.62 -6.23 -13.22
CA LYS A 245 14.59 -6.66 -11.82
C LYS A 245 13.75 -5.76 -10.94
N ILE A 246 13.79 -4.42 -11.14
CA ILE A 246 12.92 -3.47 -10.45
C ILE A 246 11.44 -3.81 -10.72
N PHE A 247 11.07 -3.99 -11.99
CA PHE A 247 9.70 -4.38 -12.35
C PHE A 247 9.31 -5.73 -11.74
N SER A 248 10.20 -6.72 -11.79
CA SER A 248 9.92 -8.05 -11.23
C SER A 248 9.60 -7.99 -9.74
N TYR A 249 10.39 -7.28 -8.93
CA TYR A 249 10.23 -7.25 -7.48
C TYR A 249 9.12 -6.28 -7.01
N GLY A 250 8.80 -5.27 -7.81
CA GLY A 250 7.70 -4.37 -7.54
C GLY A 250 6.34 -4.85 -8.05
N ALA A 251 6.31 -5.82 -8.96
CA ALA A 251 5.10 -6.30 -9.64
C ALA A 251 4.01 -6.74 -8.66
N SER A 252 4.39 -7.38 -7.55
CA SER A 252 3.45 -7.84 -6.52
C SER A 252 2.59 -6.70 -5.95
N ALA A 253 3.22 -5.59 -5.60
CA ALA A 253 2.51 -4.44 -5.03
C ALA A 253 1.64 -3.73 -6.07
N CYS A 254 2.13 -3.60 -7.31
CA CYS A 254 1.38 -3.04 -8.42
C CYS A 254 0.12 -3.84 -8.73
N PHE A 255 0.27 -5.15 -8.95
CA PHE A 255 -0.87 -6.02 -9.24
C PHE A 255 -1.86 -6.09 -8.09
N ASN A 256 -1.39 -6.08 -6.84
CA ASN A 256 -2.29 -6.03 -5.69
C ASN A 256 -3.12 -4.75 -5.67
N GLN A 257 -2.53 -3.60 -5.99
CA GLN A 257 -3.25 -2.32 -6.04
C GLN A 257 -4.34 -2.32 -7.11
N ILE A 258 -4.01 -2.84 -8.31
CA ILE A 258 -4.98 -2.98 -9.40
C ILE A 258 -6.09 -3.98 -9.02
N ALA A 259 -5.72 -5.12 -8.45
CA ALA A 259 -6.66 -6.15 -8.02
C ALA A 259 -7.65 -5.62 -6.98
N MET A 260 -7.19 -4.84 -6.00
CA MET A 260 -8.08 -4.21 -5.01
C MET A 260 -9.11 -3.29 -5.66
N ALA A 261 -8.70 -2.50 -6.66
CA ALA A 261 -9.61 -1.62 -7.39
C ALA A 261 -10.68 -2.41 -8.17
N VAL A 262 -10.28 -3.46 -8.87
CA VAL A 262 -11.21 -4.33 -9.62
C VAL A 262 -12.21 -4.99 -8.66
N VAL A 263 -11.73 -5.55 -7.56
CA VAL A 263 -12.59 -6.17 -6.54
C VAL A 263 -13.58 -5.16 -5.96
N GLN A 264 -13.13 -3.93 -5.67
CA GLN A 264 -14.02 -2.90 -5.12
C GLN A 264 -15.15 -2.53 -6.09
N ILE A 265 -14.85 -2.41 -7.39
CA ILE A 265 -15.86 -2.13 -8.43
C ILE A 265 -16.87 -3.27 -8.50
N VAL A 266 -16.41 -4.50 -8.56
CA VAL A 266 -17.29 -5.69 -8.63
C VAL A 266 -18.13 -5.81 -7.37
N LEU A 267 -17.52 -5.61 -6.19
CA LEU A 267 -18.23 -5.66 -4.91
C LEU A 267 -19.37 -4.63 -4.85
N ASN A 268 -19.09 -3.37 -5.23
CA ASN A 268 -20.11 -2.33 -5.23
C ASN A 268 -21.27 -2.64 -6.19
N ASN A 269 -20.96 -3.09 -7.40
CA ASN A 269 -21.99 -3.48 -8.38
C ASN A 269 -22.83 -4.66 -7.91
N THR A 270 -22.19 -5.66 -7.31
CA THR A 270 -22.89 -6.84 -6.77
C THR A 270 -23.79 -6.45 -5.60
N LEU A 271 -23.31 -5.61 -4.68
CA LEU A 271 -24.09 -5.10 -3.55
C LEU A 271 -25.29 -4.26 -4.01
N ALA A 272 -25.12 -3.41 -5.03
CA ALA A 272 -26.19 -2.62 -5.60
C ALA A 272 -27.27 -3.52 -6.21
N HIS A 273 -26.87 -4.50 -7.03
CA HIS A 273 -27.79 -5.39 -7.72
C HIS A 273 -28.56 -6.29 -6.74
N TYR A 274 -27.88 -7.05 -5.91
CA TYR A 274 -28.53 -7.98 -4.96
C TYR A 274 -29.18 -7.25 -3.78
N GLY A 275 -28.70 -6.05 -3.43
CA GLY A 275 -29.37 -5.18 -2.49
C GLY A 275 -30.74 -4.76 -2.96
N ALA A 276 -30.87 -4.31 -4.23
CA ALA A 276 -32.14 -3.95 -4.84
C ALA A 276 -33.15 -5.11 -4.87
N LEU A 277 -32.68 -6.36 -4.95
CA LEU A 277 -33.50 -7.57 -4.90
C LEU A 277 -33.84 -8.02 -3.47
N SER A 278 -33.27 -7.39 -2.45
CA SER A 278 -33.49 -7.70 -1.04
C SER A 278 -34.46 -6.72 -0.38
N ILE A 279 -34.87 -7.04 0.84
CA ILE A 279 -35.70 -6.15 1.69
C ILE A 279 -34.95 -4.87 2.11
N TYR A 280 -33.62 -4.83 1.96
CA TYR A 280 -32.77 -3.72 2.40
C TYR A 280 -32.61 -2.63 1.34
N GLY A 281 -32.99 -2.88 0.07
CA GLY A 281 -32.70 -1.97 -1.04
C GLY A 281 -31.20 -1.91 -1.38
N SER A 282 -30.83 -1.11 -2.38
CA SER A 282 -29.43 -0.95 -2.79
C SER A 282 -28.61 -0.07 -1.83
N ASP A 283 -29.25 0.90 -1.17
CA ASP A 283 -28.54 1.96 -0.44
C ASP A 283 -27.94 1.49 0.89
N ILE A 284 -28.69 0.67 1.66
CA ILE A 284 -28.22 0.14 2.95
C ILE A 284 -26.98 -0.75 2.78
N PRO A 285 -26.94 -1.75 1.88
CA PRO A 285 -25.75 -2.55 1.66
C PRO A 285 -24.53 -1.76 1.18
N LEU A 286 -24.72 -0.80 0.28
CA LEU A 286 -23.63 0.06 -0.20
C LEU A 286 -23.08 0.96 0.91
N ALA A 287 -23.96 1.59 1.69
CA ALA A 287 -23.54 2.41 2.82
C ALA A 287 -22.74 1.58 3.86
N CYS A 288 -23.24 0.38 4.18
CA CYS A 288 -22.57 -0.53 5.10
C CYS A 288 -21.20 -0.97 4.57
N ALA A 289 -21.10 -1.36 3.30
CA ALA A 289 -19.82 -1.72 2.67
C ALA A 289 -18.82 -0.55 2.68
N GLY A 290 -19.29 0.67 2.49
CA GLY A 290 -18.47 1.89 2.61
C GLY A 290 -17.88 2.04 4.02
N ILE A 291 -18.65 1.80 5.07
CA ILE A 291 -18.17 1.84 6.47
C ILE A 291 -17.16 0.73 6.71
N ILE A 292 -17.47 -0.51 6.31
CA ILE A 292 -16.56 -1.65 6.46
C ILE A 292 -15.24 -1.38 5.76
N SER A 293 -15.27 -0.81 4.54
CA SER A 293 -14.06 -0.45 3.78
C SER A 293 -13.20 0.58 4.52
N LYS A 294 -13.79 1.60 5.14
CA LYS A 294 -13.08 2.61 5.94
C LYS A 294 -12.45 2.01 7.20
N VAL A 295 -13.21 1.19 7.93
CA VAL A 295 -12.70 0.49 9.13
C VAL A 295 -11.57 -0.46 8.75
N ASN A 296 -11.74 -1.22 7.67
CA ASN A 296 -10.72 -2.12 7.16
C ASN A 296 -9.46 -1.37 6.70
N MET A 297 -9.61 -0.20 6.07
CA MET A 297 -8.48 0.65 5.66
C MET A 297 -7.64 1.10 6.86
N ILE A 298 -8.29 1.52 7.95
CA ILE A 298 -7.60 1.88 9.19
C ILE A 298 -6.87 0.65 9.77
N PHE A 299 -7.55 -0.49 9.90
CA PHE A 299 -6.95 -1.74 10.38
C PHE A 299 -5.77 -2.17 9.51
N MET A 300 -5.94 -2.20 8.19
CA MET A 300 -4.89 -2.58 7.26
C MET A 300 -3.69 -1.63 7.27
N SER A 301 -3.87 -0.37 7.65
CA SER A 301 -2.76 0.59 7.82
C SER A 301 -1.76 0.10 8.88
N PHE A 302 -2.21 -0.52 9.95
CA PHE A 302 -1.34 -1.15 10.95
C PHE A 302 -0.61 -2.37 10.38
N VAL A 303 -1.34 -3.28 9.74
CA VAL A 303 -0.77 -4.52 9.18
C VAL A 303 0.25 -4.22 8.09
N ILE A 304 -0.10 -3.34 7.16
CA ILE A 304 0.77 -2.92 6.05
C ILE A 304 1.99 -2.16 6.60
N GLY A 305 1.81 -1.32 7.62
CA GLY A 305 2.90 -0.61 8.28
C GLY A 305 3.94 -1.56 8.89
N ILE A 306 3.50 -2.61 9.60
CA ILE A 306 4.38 -3.67 10.12
C ILE A 306 5.09 -4.39 8.96
N SER A 307 4.34 -4.77 7.94
CA SER A 307 4.83 -5.50 6.79
C SER A 307 5.88 -4.72 5.98
N GLN A 308 5.66 -3.42 5.77
CA GLN A 308 6.63 -2.54 5.11
C GLN A 308 7.85 -2.24 5.99
N GLY A 309 7.63 -2.09 7.29
CA GLY A 309 8.72 -1.83 8.26
C GLY A 309 9.72 -2.99 8.35
N VAL A 310 9.26 -4.23 8.24
CA VAL A 310 10.16 -5.40 8.28
C VAL A 310 10.89 -5.66 6.96
N GLN A 311 10.40 -5.13 5.84
CA GLN A 311 10.91 -5.38 4.49
C GLN A 311 12.41 -5.08 4.33
N PRO A 312 12.95 -3.90 4.70
CA PRO A 312 14.38 -3.62 4.58
C PRO A 312 15.23 -4.49 5.52
N ILE A 313 14.71 -4.83 6.70
CA ILE A 313 15.40 -5.71 7.65
C ILE A 313 15.60 -7.10 7.03
N ILE A 314 14.55 -7.67 6.46
CA ILE A 314 14.58 -8.98 5.81
C ILE A 314 15.48 -8.92 4.57
N GLY A 315 15.31 -7.91 3.70
CA GLY A 315 16.08 -7.77 2.46
C GLY A 315 17.59 -7.68 2.71
N PHE A 316 18.00 -6.81 3.63
CA PHE A 316 19.40 -6.67 4.03
C PHE A 316 19.97 -7.98 4.58
N ASN A 317 19.32 -8.58 5.58
CA ASN A 317 19.80 -9.80 6.21
C ASN A 317 19.82 -11.00 5.25
N TYR A 318 18.90 -11.06 4.29
CA TYR A 318 18.93 -12.08 3.24
C TYR A 318 20.11 -11.88 2.28
N GLY A 319 20.37 -10.65 1.86
CA GLY A 319 21.54 -10.29 1.06
C GLY A 319 22.87 -10.61 1.75
N ALA A 320 22.93 -10.40 3.08
CA ALA A 320 24.08 -10.72 3.92
C ALA A 320 24.20 -12.21 4.31
N ALA A 321 23.32 -13.08 3.78
CA ALA A 321 23.23 -14.51 4.12
C ALA A 321 22.98 -14.81 5.62
N LEU A 322 22.43 -13.84 6.37
CA LEU A 322 22.08 -13.98 7.79
C LEU A 322 20.69 -14.62 7.97
N TYR A 323 20.52 -15.84 7.47
CA TYR A 323 19.21 -16.51 7.34
C TYR A 323 18.48 -16.72 8.68
N ARG A 324 19.21 -16.88 9.78
CA ARG A 324 18.62 -16.98 11.13
C ARG A 324 17.90 -15.66 11.51
N ARG A 325 18.50 -14.52 11.18
CA ARG A 325 17.90 -13.19 11.43
C ARG A 325 16.69 -12.95 10.53
N VAL A 326 16.78 -13.34 9.25
CA VAL A 326 15.64 -13.30 8.31
C VAL A 326 14.43 -14.05 8.88
N LYS A 327 14.62 -15.31 9.30
CA LYS A 327 13.56 -16.14 9.90
C LYS A 327 12.97 -15.51 11.15
N LYS A 328 13.82 -15.02 12.06
CA LYS A 328 13.38 -14.42 13.32
C LYS A 328 12.64 -13.11 13.10
N SER A 329 13.11 -12.23 12.21
CA SER A 329 12.44 -10.96 11.87
C SER A 329 11.08 -11.19 11.24
N TYR A 330 10.96 -12.17 10.33
CA TYR A 330 9.69 -12.53 9.71
C TYR A 330 8.68 -13.08 10.73
N LEU A 331 9.10 -14.06 11.56
CA LEU A 331 8.22 -14.66 12.57
C LEU A 331 7.77 -13.63 13.61
N LEU A 332 8.66 -12.71 14.00
CA LEU A 332 8.31 -11.63 14.92
C LEU A 332 7.28 -10.66 14.30
N ALA A 333 7.48 -10.24 13.05
CA ALA A 333 6.52 -9.40 12.33
C ALA A 333 5.16 -10.09 12.19
N LEU A 334 5.17 -11.39 11.87
CA LEU A 334 3.95 -12.19 11.76
C LEU A 334 3.22 -12.28 13.10
N ALA A 335 3.96 -12.54 14.20
CA ALA A 335 3.38 -12.61 15.55
C ALA A 335 2.75 -11.26 15.98
N VAL A 336 3.44 -10.14 15.73
CA VAL A 336 2.92 -8.80 16.05
C VAL A 336 1.69 -8.48 15.21
N ALA A 337 1.72 -8.75 13.90
CA ALA A 337 0.59 -8.53 13.00
C ALA A 337 -0.61 -9.40 13.40
N THR A 338 -0.39 -10.68 13.75
CA THR A 338 -1.46 -11.59 14.21
C THR A 338 -2.03 -11.16 15.57
N GLY A 339 -1.19 -10.74 16.52
CA GLY A 339 -1.64 -10.22 17.81
C GLY A 339 -2.52 -8.96 17.65
N LEU A 340 -2.12 -8.04 16.77
CA LEU A 340 -2.92 -6.87 16.44
C LEU A 340 -4.24 -7.25 15.75
N SER A 341 -4.19 -8.21 14.82
CA SER A 341 -5.36 -8.73 14.12
C SER A 341 -6.36 -9.37 15.07
N LEU A 342 -5.87 -10.09 16.10
CA LEU A 342 -6.71 -10.67 17.15
C LEU A 342 -7.38 -9.60 18.01
N ALA A 343 -6.66 -8.54 18.38
CA ALA A 343 -7.23 -7.42 19.10
C ALA A 343 -8.31 -6.70 18.28
N ALA A 344 -8.05 -6.44 16.99
CA ALA A 344 -9.01 -5.85 16.06
C ALA A 344 -10.25 -6.75 15.89
N PHE A 345 -10.05 -8.06 15.73
CA PHE A 345 -11.15 -9.03 15.68
C PHE A 345 -12.04 -8.94 16.92
N ALA A 346 -11.46 -8.93 18.12
CA ALA A 346 -12.21 -8.79 19.36
C ALA A 346 -13.04 -7.48 19.39
N CYS A 347 -12.45 -6.36 19.01
CA CYS A 347 -13.16 -5.07 18.90
C CYS A 347 -14.31 -5.15 17.87
N PHE A 348 -14.10 -5.75 16.72
CA PHE A 348 -15.09 -5.83 15.64
C PHE A 348 -16.26 -6.76 16.00
N GLN A 349 -16.02 -7.82 16.75
CA GLN A 349 -17.08 -8.74 17.16
C GLN A 349 -17.84 -8.26 18.40
N LEU A 350 -17.19 -7.54 19.34
CA LEU A 350 -17.81 -7.07 20.58
C LEU A 350 -18.55 -5.73 20.40
N PHE A 351 -18.02 -4.82 19.57
CA PHE A 351 -18.51 -3.46 19.46
C PHE A 351 -18.92 -3.03 18.03
N PRO A 352 -19.59 -3.87 17.21
CA PRO A 352 -19.92 -3.52 15.82
C PRO A 352 -20.86 -2.31 15.74
N ARG A 353 -21.89 -2.25 16.58
CA ARG A 353 -22.88 -1.14 16.57
C ARG A 353 -22.24 0.20 16.91
N GLN A 354 -21.36 0.23 17.91
CA GLN A 354 -20.63 1.43 18.31
C GLN A 354 -19.71 1.91 17.18
N ILE A 355 -19.00 0.99 16.52
CA ILE A 355 -18.11 1.32 15.40
C ILE A 355 -18.92 1.88 14.22
N ILE A 356 -20.04 1.25 13.86
CA ILE A 356 -20.92 1.69 12.79
C ILE A 356 -21.49 3.07 13.08
N SER A 357 -21.92 3.33 14.34
CA SER A 357 -22.51 4.62 14.75
C SER A 357 -21.55 5.81 14.68
N ILE A 358 -20.23 5.59 14.71
CA ILE A 358 -19.22 6.64 14.50
C ILE A 358 -19.31 7.23 13.08
N PHE A 359 -19.69 6.42 12.09
CA PHE A 359 -19.73 6.81 10.69
C PHE A 359 -21.09 7.31 10.21
N GLY A 360 -22.14 7.14 10.99
CA GLY A 360 -23.48 7.62 10.69
C GLY A 360 -24.57 6.94 11.51
N THR A 361 -25.73 7.56 11.50
CA THR A 361 -26.96 7.04 12.14
C THR A 361 -27.96 6.68 11.06
N GLY A 362 -28.74 5.64 11.30
CA GLY A 362 -29.75 5.14 10.35
C GLY A 362 -30.95 4.49 11.03
N SER A 363 -31.82 3.90 10.24
CA SER A 363 -32.97 3.12 10.72
C SER A 363 -32.52 1.86 11.47
N GLU A 364 -33.43 1.26 12.26
CA GLU A 364 -33.11 -0.02 12.92
C GLU A 364 -32.79 -1.13 11.91
N MET A 365 -33.44 -1.12 10.75
CA MET A 365 -33.14 -2.04 9.64
C MET A 365 -31.68 -1.85 9.12
N TYR A 366 -31.20 -0.59 9.05
CA TYR A 366 -29.80 -0.29 8.72
C TYR A 366 -28.85 -0.89 9.74
N TYR A 367 -29.12 -0.74 11.05
CA TYR A 367 -28.25 -1.29 12.09
C TYR A 367 -28.26 -2.81 12.09
N GLN A 368 -29.42 -3.46 11.95
CA GLN A 368 -29.54 -4.93 11.90
C GLN A 368 -28.72 -5.52 10.72
N PHE A 369 -28.85 -4.94 9.54
CA PHE A 369 -28.08 -5.38 8.37
C PHE A 369 -26.58 -5.12 8.58
N SER A 370 -26.22 -3.90 9.00
CA SER A 370 -24.84 -3.48 9.13
C SER A 370 -24.09 -4.28 10.19
N GLU A 371 -24.69 -4.53 11.36
CA GLU A 371 -24.07 -5.35 12.40
C GLU A 371 -23.86 -6.79 11.95
N ARG A 372 -24.86 -7.39 11.27
CA ARG A 372 -24.75 -8.75 10.72
C ARG A 372 -23.64 -8.83 9.66
N TYR A 373 -23.65 -7.91 8.69
CA TYR A 373 -22.65 -7.88 7.63
C TYR A 373 -21.26 -7.62 8.19
N PHE A 374 -21.13 -6.66 9.11
CA PHE A 374 -19.86 -6.32 9.74
C PHE A 374 -19.25 -7.53 10.46
N ARG A 375 -20.04 -8.22 11.29
CA ARG A 375 -19.60 -9.41 12.03
C ARG A 375 -19.18 -10.55 11.10
N ILE A 376 -19.97 -10.84 10.07
CA ILE A 376 -19.68 -11.93 9.13
C ILE A 376 -18.45 -11.58 8.29
N TYR A 377 -18.44 -10.41 7.63
CA TYR A 377 -17.37 -10.03 6.71
C TYR A 377 -16.02 -9.88 7.42
N MET A 378 -16.01 -9.37 8.64
CA MET A 378 -14.80 -9.18 9.45
C MET A 378 -14.48 -10.37 10.36
N PHE A 379 -15.14 -11.52 10.18
CA PHE A 379 -14.97 -12.69 11.06
C PHE A 379 -13.56 -13.25 11.05
N LEU A 380 -12.88 -13.31 9.90
CA LEU A 380 -11.51 -13.79 9.79
C LEU A 380 -10.43 -12.68 9.85
N THR A 381 -10.77 -11.50 10.36
CA THR A 381 -9.80 -10.42 10.61
C THR A 381 -8.59 -10.91 11.42
N LEU A 382 -8.78 -11.87 12.32
CA LEU A 382 -7.72 -12.46 13.16
C LEU A 382 -6.54 -13.03 12.34
N ILE A 383 -6.74 -13.45 11.09
CA ILE A 383 -5.70 -14.00 10.21
C ILE A 383 -5.35 -13.08 9.04
N ASN A 384 -6.02 -11.95 8.91
CA ASN A 384 -5.82 -11.01 7.78
C ASN A 384 -4.41 -10.40 7.73
N GLY A 385 -3.66 -10.42 8.84
CA GLY A 385 -2.27 -10.01 8.88
C GLY A 385 -1.30 -10.96 8.15
N ILE A 386 -1.66 -12.24 7.99
CA ILE A 386 -0.77 -13.27 7.45
C ILE A 386 -0.40 -12.98 5.99
N GLN A 387 -1.39 -12.72 5.13
CA GLN A 387 -1.17 -12.59 3.69
C GLN A 387 -0.29 -11.39 3.32
N PRO A 388 -0.51 -10.14 3.81
CA PRO A 388 0.36 -9.01 3.46
C PRO A 388 1.80 -9.17 3.97
N VAL A 389 1.98 -9.68 5.20
CA VAL A 389 3.30 -9.91 5.77
C VAL A 389 4.05 -10.98 4.98
N THR A 390 3.38 -12.06 4.59
CA THR A 390 3.98 -13.15 3.80
C THR A 390 4.30 -12.71 2.37
N SER A 391 3.41 -12.00 1.70
CA SER A 391 3.66 -11.47 0.35
C SER A 391 4.89 -10.55 0.32
N ASN A 392 4.99 -9.61 1.25
CA ASN A 392 6.14 -8.73 1.37
C ASN A 392 7.43 -9.47 1.78
N PHE A 393 7.32 -10.51 2.58
CA PHE A 393 8.45 -11.38 2.91
C PHE A 393 9.06 -12.01 1.66
N PHE A 394 8.23 -12.63 0.78
CA PHE A 394 8.72 -13.21 -0.47
C PHE A 394 9.32 -12.17 -1.41
N ASN A 395 8.75 -10.97 -1.45
CA ASN A 395 9.32 -9.86 -2.23
C ASN A 395 10.70 -9.47 -1.67
N SER A 396 10.83 -9.36 -0.34
CA SER A 396 12.07 -8.92 0.33
C SER A 396 13.24 -9.88 0.14
N ILE A 397 12.97 -11.19 0.02
CA ILE A 397 13.99 -12.21 -0.26
C ILE A 397 14.23 -12.42 -1.77
N GLY A 398 13.65 -11.59 -2.62
CA GLY A 398 13.84 -11.64 -4.08
C GLY A 398 13.06 -12.74 -4.80
N LYS A 399 12.12 -13.44 -4.13
CA LYS A 399 11.25 -14.47 -4.73
C LYS A 399 9.98 -13.83 -5.31
N ALA A 400 10.14 -12.90 -6.27
CA ALA A 400 9.09 -12.05 -6.83
C ALA A 400 7.85 -12.82 -7.31
N ARG A 401 8.02 -13.95 -8.02
CA ARG A 401 6.90 -14.76 -8.53
C ARG A 401 5.99 -15.26 -7.41
N LEU A 402 6.58 -15.70 -6.30
CA LEU A 402 5.82 -16.11 -5.11
C LEU A 402 5.15 -14.91 -4.44
N GLY A 403 5.85 -13.76 -4.36
CA GLY A 403 5.27 -12.53 -3.85
C GLY A 403 4.03 -12.09 -4.64
N VAL A 404 4.08 -12.10 -5.98
CA VAL A 404 2.93 -11.82 -6.85
C VAL A 404 1.80 -12.81 -6.60
N PHE A 405 2.11 -14.11 -6.60
CA PHE A 405 1.11 -15.15 -6.36
C PHE A 405 0.42 -14.96 -5.00
N MET A 406 1.20 -14.76 -3.92
CA MET A 406 0.64 -14.53 -2.58
C MET A 406 -0.23 -13.27 -2.52
N SER A 407 0.18 -12.18 -3.17
CA SER A 407 -0.58 -10.93 -3.14
C SER A 407 -1.92 -11.03 -3.86
N LEU A 408 -1.99 -11.78 -4.96
CA LEU A 408 -3.19 -11.94 -5.78
C LEU A 408 -4.12 -13.05 -5.28
N THR A 409 -3.61 -13.98 -4.45
CA THR A 409 -4.36 -15.13 -3.98
C THR A 409 -5.68 -14.72 -3.33
N ARG A 410 -5.66 -13.75 -2.43
CA ARG A 410 -6.87 -13.26 -1.74
C ARG A 410 -7.81 -12.55 -2.69
N GLN A 411 -7.32 -11.60 -3.47
CA GLN A 411 -8.15 -10.66 -4.22
C GLN A 411 -8.73 -11.30 -5.50
N ILE A 412 -7.86 -11.88 -6.32
CA ILE A 412 -8.23 -12.35 -7.66
C ILE A 412 -8.61 -13.83 -7.65
N LEU A 413 -7.87 -14.68 -6.89
CA LEU A 413 -8.10 -16.10 -6.93
C LEU A 413 -9.34 -16.53 -6.14
N PHE A 414 -9.60 -15.87 -5.01
CA PHE A 414 -10.71 -16.22 -4.13
C PHE A 414 -11.79 -15.15 -4.06
N LEU A 415 -11.48 -13.92 -3.63
CA LEU A 415 -12.50 -12.93 -3.31
C LEU A 415 -13.34 -12.54 -4.53
N LEU A 416 -12.70 -12.27 -5.66
CA LEU A 416 -13.40 -11.86 -6.89
C LEU A 416 -14.39 -12.93 -7.38
N PRO A 417 -14.02 -14.22 -7.53
CA PRO A 417 -14.98 -15.26 -7.91
C PRO A 417 -16.09 -15.46 -6.87
N LEU A 418 -15.77 -15.42 -5.58
CA LEU A 418 -16.75 -15.64 -4.53
C LEU A 418 -17.79 -14.51 -4.46
N ILE A 419 -17.41 -13.26 -4.68
CA ILE A 419 -18.35 -12.12 -4.75
C ILE A 419 -19.33 -12.28 -5.91
N VAL A 420 -18.94 -12.93 -7.01
CA VAL A 420 -19.79 -13.14 -8.17
C VAL A 420 -20.66 -14.41 -8.02
N ILE A 421 -20.07 -15.50 -7.54
CA ILE A 421 -20.70 -16.82 -7.52
C ILE A 421 -21.67 -16.98 -6.32
N PHE A 422 -21.28 -16.59 -5.12
CA PHE A 422 -22.09 -16.83 -3.93
C PHE A 422 -23.46 -16.13 -3.94
N PRO A 423 -23.55 -14.88 -4.42
CA PRO A 423 -24.84 -14.21 -4.51
C PRO A 423 -25.86 -14.91 -5.44
N LEU A 424 -25.39 -15.71 -6.42
CA LEU A 424 -26.28 -16.50 -7.29
C LEU A 424 -27.14 -17.53 -6.50
N PHE A 425 -26.60 -18.03 -5.37
CA PHE A 425 -27.25 -19.06 -4.53
C PHE A 425 -27.80 -18.50 -3.21
N MET A 426 -27.16 -17.44 -2.68
CA MET A 426 -27.46 -16.92 -1.34
C MET A 426 -27.93 -15.46 -1.34
N GLY A 427 -28.13 -14.86 -2.52
CA GLY A 427 -28.49 -13.44 -2.63
C GLY A 427 -27.45 -12.54 -1.96
N ILE A 428 -27.90 -11.48 -1.28
CA ILE A 428 -27.01 -10.51 -0.63
C ILE A 428 -26.13 -11.13 0.48
N ASP A 429 -26.62 -12.18 1.14
CA ASP A 429 -25.85 -12.89 2.18
C ASP A 429 -24.57 -13.52 1.60
N GLY A 430 -24.60 -13.94 0.33
CA GLY A 430 -23.42 -14.48 -0.36
C GLY A 430 -22.24 -13.52 -0.39
N VAL A 431 -22.49 -12.23 -0.51
CA VAL A 431 -21.44 -11.21 -0.47
C VAL A 431 -20.80 -11.13 0.92
N MET A 432 -21.60 -11.30 1.98
CA MET A 432 -21.09 -11.27 3.36
C MET A 432 -20.08 -12.39 3.63
N TYR A 433 -20.34 -13.61 3.10
CA TYR A 433 -19.47 -14.78 3.32
C TYR A 433 -18.25 -14.83 2.40
N ALA A 434 -18.25 -14.09 1.29
CA ALA A 434 -17.13 -14.08 0.34
C ALA A 434 -15.81 -13.61 0.98
N GLY A 435 -15.86 -12.57 1.83
CA GLY A 435 -14.69 -12.04 2.52
C GLY A 435 -13.96 -13.07 3.41
N PRO A 436 -14.64 -13.62 4.43
CA PRO A 436 -14.02 -14.60 5.34
C PRO A 436 -13.48 -15.83 4.61
N ILE A 437 -14.22 -16.39 3.66
CA ILE A 437 -13.77 -17.58 2.93
C ILE A 437 -12.51 -17.29 2.12
N ALA A 438 -12.46 -16.12 1.45
CA ALA A 438 -11.25 -15.69 0.75
C ALA A 438 -10.05 -15.49 1.69
N ASP A 439 -10.27 -14.89 2.86
CA ASP A 439 -9.24 -14.70 3.89
C ASP A 439 -8.69 -16.02 4.41
N GLY A 440 -9.57 -16.98 4.72
CA GLY A 440 -9.20 -18.31 5.19
C GLY A 440 -8.40 -19.11 4.15
N ALA A 441 -8.88 -19.13 2.91
CA ALA A 441 -8.19 -19.82 1.81
C ALA A 441 -6.82 -19.21 1.52
N ALA A 442 -6.71 -17.88 1.50
CA ALA A 442 -5.44 -17.20 1.31
C ALA A 442 -4.46 -17.47 2.46
N ALA A 443 -4.92 -17.47 3.70
CA ALA A 443 -4.09 -17.75 4.87
C ALA A 443 -3.53 -19.20 4.85
N ILE A 444 -4.32 -20.19 4.44
CA ILE A 444 -3.88 -21.59 4.32
C ILE A 444 -2.77 -21.70 3.27
N ILE A 445 -2.96 -21.09 2.10
CA ILE A 445 -1.95 -21.10 1.02
C ILE A 445 -0.67 -20.38 1.49
N CYS A 446 -0.80 -19.18 2.08
CA CYS A 446 0.34 -18.45 2.62
C CYS A 446 1.09 -19.28 3.68
N GLY A 447 0.37 -19.96 4.58
CA GLY A 447 0.94 -20.82 5.60
C GLY A 447 1.76 -21.99 5.01
N PHE A 448 1.21 -22.65 3.98
CA PHE A 448 1.91 -23.75 3.29
C PHE A 448 3.25 -23.31 2.70
N PHE A 449 3.25 -22.22 1.92
CA PHE A 449 4.48 -21.71 1.31
C PHE A 449 5.46 -21.15 2.34
N THR A 450 4.96 -20.52 3.40
CA THR A 450 5.78 -20.04 4.51
C THR A 450 6.55 -21.18 5.16
N VAL A 451 5.88 -22.28 5.53
CA VAL A 451 6.54 -23.42 6.16
C VAL A 451 7.63 -24.01 5.26
N ARG A 452 7.35 -24.11 3.95
CA ARG A 452 8.33 -24.58 2.96
C ARG A 452 9.56 -23.67 2.92
N GLU A 453 9.34 -22.36 2.87
CA GLU A 453 10.42 -21.36 2.79
C GLU A 453 11.26 -21.31 4.07
N LEU A 454 10.62 -21.39 5.23
CA LEU A 454 11.35 -21.43 6.53
C LEU A 454 12.24 -22.68 6.65
N ARG A 455 11.82 -23.81 6.08
CA ARG A 455 12.67 -25.03 5.99
C ARG A 455 13.85 -24.79 5.03
N GLU A 456 13.64 -24.12 3.91
CA GLU A 456 14.71 -23.78 2.97
C GLU A 456 15.74 -22.84 3.61
N LEU A 457 15.29 -21.79 4.30
CA LEU A 457 16.18 -20.89 5.05
C LEU A 457 17.01 -21.62 6.09
N THR A 458 16.42 -22.60 6.79
CA THR A 458 17.15 -23.42 7.77
C THR A 458 18.24 -24.26 7.09
N ARG A 459 17.97 -24.82 5.90
CA ARG A 459 18.97 -25.57 5.13
C ARG A 459 20.11 -24.67 4.62
N LEU A 460 19.77 -23.47 4.16
CA LEU A 460 20.77 -22.49 3.73
C LEU A 460 21.67 -22.05 4.89
N GLN A 461 21.10 -21.82 6.07
CA GLN A 461 21.86 -21.52 7.28
C GLN A 461 22.87 -22.62 7.61
N GLN A 462 22.44 -23.88 7.62
CA GLN A 462 23.32 -25.04 7.91
C GLN A 462 24.44 -25.20 6.89
N LYS A 463 24.18 -24.86 5.61
CA LYS A 463 25.24 -24.84 4.57
C LYS A 463 26.27 -23.75 4.83
N THR A 464 25.83 -22.55 5.17
CA THR A 464 26.73 -21.43 5.47
C THR A 464 27.60 -21.69 6.68
N GLU A 465 27.02 -22.28 7.77
CA GLU A 465 27.75 -22.67 8.98
C GLU A 465 28.78 -23.81 8.75
N LYS A 466 28.60 -24.63 7.73
CA LYS A 466 29.58 -25.69 7.35
C LYS A 466 30.71 -25.19 6.45
N THR A 467 30.54 -24.05 5.83
CA THR A 467 31.51 -23.48 4.85
C THR A 467 32.41 -22.43 5.52
N ASN A 468 32.00 -21.89 6.68
CA ASN A 468 32.80 -21.04 7.56
C ASN A 468 33.47 -21.87 8.64
#